data_688a5759ec200281a8baa5cc9e2e969f
#
_entry.id   688a5759ec200281a8baa5cc9e2e969f
#
_cell.length_a   1.000
_cell.length_b   1.000
_cell.length_c   1.000
_cell.angle_alpha   90.00
_cell.angle_beta   90.00
_cell.angle_gamma   90.00
#
_symmetry.space_group_name_H-M   'P 1'
#
loop_
_entity.id
_entity.type
_entity.pdbx_description
1 polymer ?
#
loop_
_entity_poly.entity_id
_entity_poly.type
_entity_poly.pdbx_seq_one_letter_code
_entity_poly.pdbx_strand_id
1 'polypeptide(L)'
;MKNIVRRSLAVIAACALAFSGVSVASAASQPTAAPSIAIAAAKKTAPVTIKKISNKTVNGKAKATIKPSYSKAKNVKIKSALLTVTKGKKTVAKNKKSVKLAAGTYKVKTTVKYKLKGKTKTITKTQSLSVKKASSKRSVKMNGKGYSCPSGFPVKGNRTGSKKEWKYHVPSGAFYSRTAPEECFKTTSDARKAGYRASKR
;
A
#
# COMPACT_ATOMS: atom_id res chain seq x y z
N MET A 1 33.51 -29.47 6.34
CA MET A 1 33.92 -30.08 5.05
C MET A 1 32.98 -29.61 3.93
N LYS A 2 33.63 -28.99 2.97
CA LYS A 2 33.31 -28.81 1.53
C LYS A 2 32.05 -28.10 1.10
N ASN A 3 32.33 -26.86 0.69
CA ASN A 3 31.71 -25.99 -0.35
C ASN A 3 31.21 -26.76 -1.56
N ILE A 4 30.14 -26.25 -2.22
CA ILE A 4 30.11 -26.11 -3.69
C ILE A 4 29.22 -24.90 -4.03
N VAL A 5 29.90 -23.85 -4.51
CA VAL A 5 29.35 -22.72 -5.26
C VAL A 5 29.23 -23.15 -6.73
N ARG A 6 28.08 -23.00 -7.36
CA ARG A 6 27.97 -23.04 -8.82
C ARG A 6 27.44 -21.72 -9.34
N ARG A 7 28.36 -20.95 -9.91
CA ARG A 7 28.10 -19.79 -10.79
C ARG A 7 27.80 -20.32 -12.20
N SER A 8 26.72 -19.85 -12.81
CA SER A 8 26.47 -20.02 -14.24
C SER A 8 26.60 -18.65 -14.91
N LEU A 9 27.63 -18.50 -15.73
CA LEU A 9 27.80 -17.40 -16.69
C LEU A 9 26.89 -17.68 -17.91
N ALA A 10 26.11 -16.72 -18.32
CA ALA A 10 25.47 -16.68 -19.62
C ALA A 10 26.23 -15.70 -20.50
N VAL A 11 26.79 -16.23 -21.58
CA VAL A 11 27.51 -15.49 -22.63
C VAL A 11 26.49 -14.96 -23.63
N ILE A 12 26.51 -13.66 -23.89
CA ILE A 12 25.75 -13.02 -24.97
C ILE A 12 26.69 -12.84 -26.15
N ALA A 13 26.41 -13.54 -27.24
CA ALA A 13 27.09 -13.36 -28.52
C ALA A 13 26.36 -12.27 -29.35
N ALA A 14 27.06 -11.19 -29.64
CA ALA A 14 26.62 -10.16 -30.59
C ALA A 14 27.11 -10.57 -31.99
N CYS A 15 26.20 -10.69 -32.96
CA CYS A 15 26.54 -10.76 -34.40
C CYS A 15 26.15 -9.44 -35.05
N ALA A 16 27.17 -8.64 -35.43
CA ALA A 16 27.04 -7.54 -36.34
C ALA A 16 27.25 -8.07 -37.75
N LEU A 17 26.31 -7.81 -38.65
CA LEU A 17 26.48 -7.98 -40.10
C LEU A 17 26.27 -6.62 -40.75
N ALA A 18 27.38 -6.04 -41.22
CA ALA A 18 27.39 -4.91 -42.11
C ALA A 18 27.17 -5.40 -43.56
N PHE A 19 26.17 -4.86 -44.25
CA PHE A 19 26.09 -4.92 -45.72
C PHE A 19 26.07 -3.50 -46.28
N SER A 20 27.18 -3.16 -46.92
CA SER A 20 27.29 -2.06 -47.84
C SER A 20 26.86 -2.51 -49.22
N GLY A 21 26.09 -1.72 -49.95
CA GLY A 21 25.88 -2.03 -51.38
C GLY A 21 24.73 -1.29 -52.05
N VAL A 22 25.12 -0.25 -52.79
CA VAL A 22 24.61 0.20 -54.10
C VAL A 22 23.20 0.84 -54.17
N SER A 23 23.23 2.14 -54.45
CA SER A 23 22.14 2.99 -54.93
C SER A 23 21.76 2.60 -56.38
N VAL A 24 20.49 2.30 -56.61
CA VAL A 24 19.85 2.42 -57.93
C VAL A 24 18.55 3.21 -57.75
N ALA A 25 18.54 4.40 -58.33
CA ALA A 25 17.35 5.20 -58.46
C ALA A 25 16.38 4.54 -59.46
N SER A 26 15.23 4.12 -58.99
CA SER A 26 14.09 3.79 -59.85
C SER A 26 12.89 4.57 -59.33
N ALA A 27 12.43 5.52 -60.13
CA ALA A 27 11.16 6.18 -59.96
C ALA A 27 10.04 5.13 -60.11
N ALA A 28 9.40 4.79 -59.01
CA ALA A 28 8.19 3.97 -59.00
C ALA A 28 7.06 4.74 -58.29
N SER A 29 5.99 4.92 -59.02
CA SER A 29 4.69 5.47 -58.67
C SER A 29 4.24 5.09 -57.25
N GLN A 30 3.89 6.12 -56.46
CA GLN A 30 3.24 5.95 -55.15
C GLN A 30 1.92 5.19 -55.28
N PRO A 31 1.72 4.09 -54.59
CA PRO A 31 0.38 3.59 -54.39
C PRO A 31 -0.31 4.50 -53.35
N THR A 32 -1.42 5.12 -53.77
CA THR A 32 -2.35 5.81 -52.90
C THR A 32 -2.77 4.86 -51.79
N ALA A 33 -2.30 5.12 -50.55
CA ALA A 33 -2.71 4.38 -49.38
C ALA A 33 -4.22 4.66 -49.11
N ALA A 34 -5.04 3.65 -49.29
CA ALA A 34 -6.43 3.67 -48.83
C ALA A 34 -6.46 3.96 -47.32
N PRO A 35 -7.41 4.78 -46.84
CA PRO A 35 -7.52 5.06 -45.41
C PRO A 35 -7.89 3.76 -44.69
N SER A 36 -6.95 3.20 -43.95
CA SER A 36 -7.20 2.12 -43.02
C SER A 36 -8.08 2.66 -41.90
N ILE A 37 -9.37 2.33 -41.94
CA ILE A 37 -10.30 2.57 -40.86
C ILE A 37 -9.85 1.66 -39.71
N ALA A 38 -9.08 2.22 -38.77
CA ALA A 38 -8.78 1.55 -37.53
C ALA A 38 -10.09 1.42 -36.73
N ILE A 39 -10.75 0.27 -36.87
CA ILE A 39 -11.88 -0.09 -36.02
C ILE A 39 -11.28 -0.25 -34.61
N ALA A 40 -11.42 0.80 -33.80
CA ALA A 40 -11.06 0.75 -32.39
C ALA A 40 -11.91 -0.36 -31.74
N ALA A 41 -11.29 -1.52 -31.49
CA ALA A 41 -11.93 -2.64 -30.81
C ALA A 41 -12.41 -2.12 -29.45
N ALA A 42 -13.71 -1.92 -29.31
CA ALA A 42 -14.36 -1.47 -28.08
C ALA A 42 -13.96 -2.44 -26.95
N LYS A 43 -13.19 -1.96 -25.98
CA LYS A 43 -12.69 -2.73 -24.85
C LYS A 43 -13.86 -3.29 -24.07
N LYS A 44 -14.19 -4.56 -24.32
CA LYS A 44 -15.32 -5.28 -23.73
C LYS A 44 -15.13 -5.32 -22.21
N THR A 45 -15.81 -4.42 -21.48
CA THR A 45 -15.72 -4.34 -20.03
C THR A 45 -16.23 -5.63 -19.40
N ALA A 46 -15.43 -6.23 -18.50
CA ALA A 46 -15.81 -7.47 -17.83
C ALA A 46 -17.10 -7.25 -17.00
N PRO A 47 -18.07 -8.16 -17.08
CA PRO A 47 -19.38 -8.02 -16.40
C PRO A 47 -19.25 -7.96 -14.86
N VAL A 48 -18.20 -8.56 -14.30
CA VAL A 48 -17.80 -8.43 -12.89
C VAL A 48 -16.29 -8.30 -12.82
N THR A 49 -15.82 -7.34 -12.03
CA THR A 49 -14.38 -7.13 -11.78
C THR A 49 -14.10 -7.17 -10.28
N ILE A 50 -13.22 -8.08 -9.84
CA ILE A 50 -12.76 -8.11 -8.45
C ILE A 50 -11.73 -7.01 -8.24
N LYS A 51 -12.06 -6.03 -7.38
CA LYS A 51 -11.20 -4.90 -7.02
C LYS A 51 -10.15 -5.33 -5.99
N LYS A 52 -9.05 -4.59 -5.93
CA LYS A 52 -8.02 -4.76 -4.89
C LYS A 52 -8.59 -4.36 -3.52
N ILE A 53 -8.36 -5.18 -2.51
CA ILE A 53 -8.62 -4.85 -1.10
C ILE A 53 -7.39 -4.13 -0.57
N SER A 54 -7.56 -2.90 -0.09
CA SER A 54 -6.47 -2.09 0.44
C SER A 54 -5.92 -2.65 1.75
N ASN A 55 -4.64 -2.44 1.98
CA ASN A 55 -4.00 -2.74 3.27
C ASN A 55 -4.72 -2.01 4.41
N LYS A 56 -4.66 -2.58 5.61
CA LYS A 56 -5.32 -2.05 6.80
C LYS A 56 -4.32 -1.78 7.91
N THR A 57 -4.66 -0.87 8.79
CA THR A 57 -3.92 -0.60 10.03
C THR A 57 -4.85 -0.81 11.20
N VAL A 58 -4.37 -1.43 12.28
CA VAL A 58 -5.14 -1.72 13.49
C VAL A 58 -4.36 -1.27 14.73
N ASN A 59 -5.08 -0.81 15.75
CA ASN A 59 -4.50 -0.39 17.02
C ASN A 59 -4.42 -1.57 18.00
N GLY A 60 -3.30 -1.69 18.70
CA GLY A 60 -3.13 -2.68 19.77
C GLY A 60 -3.43 -4.11 19.33
N LYS A 61 -4.39 -4.76 19.99
CA LYS A 61 -4.85 -6.13 19.73
C LYS A 61 -6.06 -6.19 18.77
N ALA A 62 -6.53 -5.05 18.24
CA ALA A 62 -7.68 -4.98 17.34
C ALA A 62 -7.46 -5.79 16.04
N LYS A 63 -8.57 -6.19 15.42
CA LYS A 63 -8.58 -6.93 14.15
C LYS A 63 -9.25 -6.09 13.06
N ALA A 64 -8.69 -6.09 11.85
CA ALA A 64 -9.28 -5.45 10.68
C ALA A 64 -10.38 -6.33 10.09
N THR A 65 -11.55 -5.77 9.82
CA THR A 65 -12.60 -6.44 9.07
C THR A 65 -12.33 -6.34 7.58
N ILE A 66 -12.25 -7.48 6.91
CA ILE A 66 -12.02 -7.62 5.48
C ILE A 66 -13.29 -8.16 4.83
N LYS A 67 -13.75 -7.48 3.77
CA LYS A 67 -14.90 -7.90 2.94
C LYS A 67 -14.47 -8.02 1.48
N PRO A 68 -15.16 -8.85 0.65
CA PRO A 68 -14.94 -8.87 -0.80
C PRO A 68 -15.14 -7.49 -1.42
N SER A 69 -14.28 -7.11 -2.36
CA SER A 69 -14.39 -5.85 -3.09
C SER A 69 -14.53 -6.17 -4.59
N TYR A 70 -15.62 -5.71 -5.22
CA TYR A 70 -15.90 -5.94 -6.63
C TYR A 70 -16.81 -4.86 -7.22
N SER A 71 -16.80 -4.72 -8.54
CA SER A 71 -17.81 -3.97 -9.30
C SER A 71 -18.55 -4.93 -10.24
N LYS A 72 -19.78 -4.57 -10.62
CA LYS A 72 -20.63 -5.34 -11.54
C LYS A 72 -21.33 -4.44 -12.54
N ALA A 73 -21.60 -4.93 -13.73
CA ALA A 73 -22.48 -4.27 -14.71
C ALA A 73 -23.95 -4.33 -14.24
N LYS A 74 -24.81 -3.44 -14.81
CA LYS A 74 -26.23 -3.31 -14.41
C LYS A 74 -27.02 -4.63 -14.53
N ASN A 75 -26.77 -5.42 -15.56
CA ASN A 75 -27.48 -6.66 -15.88
C ASN A 75 -26.92 -7.91 -15.17
N VAL A 76 -26.08 -7.76 -14.17
CA VAL A 76 -25.44 -8.85 -13.43
C VAL A 76 -26.08 -9.01 -12.05
N LYS A 77 -26.55 -10.22 -11.73
CA LYS A 77 -27.02 -10.59 -10.38
C LYS A 77 -25.92 -11.36 -9.63
N ILE A 78 -25.41 -10.79 -8.51
CA ILE A 78 -24.42 -11.48 -7.66
C ILE A 78 -25.14 -12.53 -6.82
N LYS A 79 -24.66 -13.78 -6.88
CA LYS A 79 -25.14 -14.90 -6.05
C LYS A 79 -24.37 -15.01 -4.74
N SER A 80 -23.05 -14.88 -4.80
CA SER A 80 -22.20 -14.87 -3.60
C SER A 80 -20.88 -14.17 -3.88
N ALA A 81 -20.31 -13.56 -2.83
CA ALA A 81 -18.95 -13.03 -2.82
C ALA A 81 -18.28 -13.46 -1.52
N LEU A 82 -17.24 -14.28 -1.62
CA LEU A 82 -16.64 -14.98 -0.50
C LEU A 82 -15.12 -14.79 -0.49
N LEU A 83 -14.55 -14.85 0.71
CA LEU A 83 -13.12 -14.79 0.95
C LEU A 83 -12.60 -16.14 1.46
N THR A 84 -11.47 -16.58 0.91
CA THR A 84 -10.61 -17.59 1.52
C THR A 84 -9.29 -16.91 1.84
N VAL A 85 -8.84 -17.00 3.10
CA VAL A 85 -7.66 -16.28 3.61
C VAL A 85 -6.66 -17.29 4.14
N THR A 86 -5.40 -17.16 3.72
CA THR A 86 -4.28 -17.94 4.23
C THR A 86 -3.19 -17.05 4.81
N LYS A 87 -2.49 -17.55 5.83
CA LYS A 87 -1.27 -16.95 6.39
C LYS A 87 -0.16 -17.99 6.27
N GLY A 88 0.81 -17.73 5.38
CA GLY A 88 1.75 -18.77 4.96
C GLY A 88 0.99 -19.97 4.38
N LYS A 89 1.29 -21.17 4.87
CA LYS A 89 0.63 -22.44 4.48
C LYS A 89 -0.70 -22.69 5.21
N LYS A 90 -1.02 -21.94 6.28
CA LYS A 90 -2.22 -22.17 7.12
C LYS A 90 -3.44 -21.42 6.59
N THR A 91 -4.60 -22.10 6.42
CA THR A 91 -5.88 -21.47 6.13
C THR A 91 -6.46 -20.85 7.40
N VAL A 92 -6.67 -19.52 7.38
CA VAL A 92 -7.24 -18.74 8.49
C VAL A 92 -8.76 -18.65 8.39
N ALA A 93 -9.28 -18.57 7.17
CA ALA A 93 -10.72 -18.56 6.90
C ALA A 93 -11.00 -19.13 5.51
N LYS A 94 -12.09 -19.90 5.36
CA LYS A 94 -12.54 -20.52 4.10
C LYS A 94 -13.98 -20.09 3.82
N ASN A 95 -14.22 -19.55 2.62
CA ASN A 95 -15.55 -19.21 2.10
C ASN A 95 -16.41 -18.33 3.01
N LYS A 96 -15.83 -17.26 3.59
CA LYS A 96 -16.54 -16.33 4.49
C LYS A 96 -16.93 -15.03 3.77
N LYS A 97 -18.09 -14.47 4.07
CA LYS A 97 -18.55 -13.16 3.57
C LYS A 97 -17.72 -11.99 4.14
N SER A 98 -17.19 -12.14 5.34
CA SER A 98 -16.22 -11.22 5.94
C SER A 98 -15.30 -11.97 6.89
N VAL A 99 -14.09 -11.42 7.12
CA VAL A 99 -13.08 -12.01 8.01
C VAL A 99 -12.46 -10.91 8.87
N LYS A 100 -12.29 -11.17 10.17
CA LYS A 100 -11.55 -10.29 11.07
C LYS A 100 -10.10 -10.79 11.18
N LEU A 101 -9.12 -9.99 10.74
CA LEU A 101 -7.70 -10.34 10.70
C LEU A 101 -6.89 -9.48 11.65
N ALA A 102 -6.06 -10.11 12.47
CA ALA A 102 -5.04 -9.42 13.27
C ALA A 102 -3.91 -8.87 12.37
N ALA A 103 -2.98 -8.12 12.95
CA ALA A 103 -1.80 -7.67 12.22
C ALA A 103 -1.00 -8.85 11.63
N GLY A 104 -0.58 -8.74 10.39
CA GLY A 104 0.12 -9.79 9.65
C GLY A 104 -0.04 -9.65 8.14
N THR A 105 0.65 -10.52 7.40
CA THR A 105 0.55 -10.62 5.94
C THR A 105 -0.24 -11.87 5.56
N TYR A 106 -1.16 -11.71 4.64
CA TYR A 106 -2.11 -12.74 4.23
C TYR A 106 -2.19 -12.83 2.70
N LYS A 107 -2.47 -14.03 2.17
CA LYS A 107 -3.03 -14.22 0.82
C LYS A 107 -4.54 -14.29 0.92
N VAL A 108 -5.23 -13.44 0.17
CA VAL A 108 -6.70 -13.34 0.16
C VAL A 108 -7.19 -13.71 -1.23
N LYS A 109 -7.89 -14.83 -1.34
CA LYS A 109 -8.60 -15.27 -2.55
C LYS A 109 -10.05 -14.81 -2.45
N THR A 110 -10.46 -13.89 -3.31
CA THR A 110 -11.86 -13.46 -3.46
C THR A 110 -12.50 -14.29 -4.56
N THR A 111 -13.66 -14.90 -4.27
CA THR A 111 -14.46 -15.67 -5.22
C THR A 111 -15.83 -15.04 -5.34
N VAL A 112 -16.22 -14.65 -6.56
CA VAL A 112 -17.54 -14.05 -6.83
C VAL A 112 -18.31 -14.97 -7.79
N LYS A 113 -19.46 -15.47 -7.36
CA LYS A 113 -20.45 -16.18 -8.17
C LYS A 113 -21.54 -15.19 -8.61
N TYR A 114 -21.86 -15.17 -9.90
CA TYR A 114 -22.87 -14.28 -10.46
C TYR A 114 -23.66 -14.92 -11.59
N LYS A 115 -24.87 -14.39 -11.87
CA LYS A 115 -25.73 -14.81 -12.98
C LYS A 115 -25.73 -13.71 -14.03
N LEU A 116 -25.50 -14.10 -15.29
CA LEU A 116 -25.53 -13.22 -16.46
C LEU A 116 -26.25 -13.95 -17.59
N LYS A 117 -27.31 -13.35 -18.16
CA LYS A 117 -28.13 -13.95 -19.24
C LYS A 117 -28.52 -15.41 -18.93
N GLY A 118 -29.09 -15.64 -17.73
CA GLY A 118 -29.52 -16.98 -17.31
C GLY A 118 -28.39 -17.89 -16.79
N LYS A 119 -27.15 -17.74 -17.24
CA LYS A 119 -25.99 -18.61 -16.91
C LYS A 119 -25.26 -18.16 -15.64
N THR A 120 -24.91 -19.13 -14.79
CA THR A 120 -24.09 -18.87 -13.59
C THR A 120 -22.60 -18.92 -13.96
N LYS A 121 -21.85 -17.90 -13.56
CA LYS A 121 -20.40 -17.78 -13.76
C LYS A 121 -19.69 -17.52 -12.43
N THR A 122 -18.41 -17.90 -12.35
CA THR A 122 -17.56 -17.68 -11.18
C THR A 122 -16.26 -17.03 -11.63
N ILE A 123 -15.84 -16.00 -10.91
CA ILE A 123 -14.50 -15.40 -11.06
C ILE A 123 -13.77 -15.43 -9.74
N THR A 124 -12.45 -15.52 -9.79
CA THR A 124 -11.59 -15.52 -8.62
C THR A 124 -10.42 -14.57 -8.83
N LYS A 125 -9.96 -13.95 -7.76
CA LYS A 125 -8.72 -13.15 -7.75
C LYS A 125 -8.02 -13.34 -6.42
N THR A 126 -6.72 -13.62 -6.47
CA THR A 126 -5.86 -13.74 -5.29
C THR A 126 -4.98 -12.50 -5.20
N GLN A 127 -4.80 -11.97 -3.98
CA GLN A 127 -3.92 -10.85 -3.71
C GLN A 127 -3.23 -10.99 -2.35
N SER A 128 -2.10 -10.33 -2.18
CA SER A 128 -1.49 -10.13 -0.88
C SER A 128 -2.20 -8.98 -0.16
N LEU A 129 -2.44 -9.14 1.14
CA LEU A 129 -3.03 -8.15 2.02
C LEU A 129 -2.15 -8.02 3.26
N SER A 130 -1.73 -6.79 3.55
CA SER A 130 -1.02 -6.47 4.79
C SER A 130 -1.97 -5.79 5.77
N VAL A 131 -2.08 -6.35 6.98
CA VAL A 131 -2.70 -5.69 8.13
C VAL A 131 -1.57 -5.27 9.04
N LYS A 132 -1.27 -3.97 9.11
CA LYS A 132 -0.19 -3.43 9.94
C LYS A 132 -0.71 -3.08 11.31
N LYS A 133 0.12 -3.25 12.33
CA LYS A 133 -0.13 -2.66 13.65
C LYS A 133 0.19 -1.17 13.57
N ALA A 134 -0.72 -0.32 14.06
CA ALA A 134 -0.40 1.10 14.18
C ALA A 134 0.84 1.26 15.06
N SER A 135 1.72 2.16 14.66
CA SER A 135 2.90 2.49 15.47
C SER A 135 2.44 2.97 16.84
N SER A 136 2.92 2.32 17.87
CA SER A 136 2.72 2.76 19.26
C SER A 136 3.76 3.83 19.67
N LYS A 137 4.47 4.44 18.70
CA LYS A 137 5.38 5.56 19.02
C LYS A 137 4.60 6.59 19.82
N ARG A 138 5.02 6.82 21.03
CA ARG A 138 4.45 7.82 21.94
C ARG A 138 5.13 9.17 21.77
N SER A 139 6.37 9.14 21.27
CA SER A 139 7.16 10.32 20.98
C SER A 139 8.02 10.16 19.73
N VAL A 140 8.51 11.27 19.23
CA VAL A 140 9.51 11.39 18.18
C VAL A 140 10.61 12.31 18.69
N LYS A 141 11.87 11.83 18.65
CA LYS A 141 13.04 12.64 18.96
C LYS A 141 13.21 13.71 17.88
N MET A 142 13.51 14.91 18.29
CA MET A 142 13.82 16.06 17.46
C MET A 142 15.26 16.51 17.74
N ASN A 143 15.81 17.34 16.88
CA ASN A 143 17.19 17.83 17.01
C ASN A 143 17.30 19.19 17.71
N GLY A 144 16.20 19.70 18.27
CA GLY A 144 16.16 21.08 18.86
C GLY A 144 16.23 22.18 17.80
N LYS A 145 16.30 21.85 16.51
CA LYS A 145 16.31 22.81 15.40
C LYS A 145 14.89 22.87 14.77
N GLY A 146 14.39 24.10 14.63
CA GLY A 146 13.03 24.32 14.13
C GLY A 146 11.94 24.18 15.19
N TYR A 147 10.78 24.77 14.88
CA TYR A 147 9.69 24.98 15.84
C TYR A 147 8.48 24.08 15.59
N SER A 148 8.56 23.12 14.68
CA SER A 148 7.42 22.28 14.32
C SER A 148 7.59 20.83 14.75
N CYS A 149 6.52 20.25 15.26
CA CYS A 149 6.43 18.81 15.50
C CYS A 149 5.81 18.08 14.30
N PRO A 150 6.18 16.81 14.06
CA PRO A 150 5.55 15.99 13.03
C PRO A 150 4.05 15.80 13.30
N SER A 151 3.27 15.63 12.22
CA SER A 151 1.83 15.34 12.30
C SER A 151 1.54 14.18 13.26
N GLY A 152 0.56 14.36 14.13
CA GLY A 152 0.15 13.38 15.15
C GLY A 152 0.97 13.40 16.45
N PHE A 153 1.91 14.35 16.63
CA PHE A 153 2.68 14.54 17.86
C PHE A 153 2.65 16.01 18.31
N PRO A 154 1.48 16.55 18.69
CA PRO A 154 1.31 17.99 18.88
C PRO A 154 1.94 18.54 20.16
N VAL A 155 2.45 17.73 21.08
CA VAL A 155 3.00 18.18 22.35
C VAL A 155 4.52 18.29 22.23
N LYS A 156 5.06 19.50 22.38
CA LYS A 156 6.50 19.77 22.33
C LYS A 156 7.17 19.52 23.67
N GLY A 157 8.29 18.83 23.69
CA GLY A 157 9.15 18.63 24.86
C GLY A 157 10.42 19.43 24.72
N ASN A 158 10.71 20.27 25.73
CA ASN A 158 11.92 21.07 25.84
C ASN A 158 12.76 20.58 27.01
N ARG A 159 14.06 20.36 26.75
CA ARG A 159 15.05 19.82 27.72
C ARG A 159 15.98 20.85 28.27
N THR A 160 15.52 22.05 28.52
CA THR A 160 16.33 23.09 29.14
C THR A 160 16.64 22.71 30.59
N GLY A 161 17.90 22.78 30.97
CA GLY A 161 18.35 22.51 32.33
C GLY A 161 18.39 21.01 32.70
N SER A 162 18.30 20.73 34.01
CA SER A 162 18.26 19.36 34.51
C SER A 162 16.97 18.62 34.11
N LYS A 163 16.95 17.27 34.19
CA LYS A 163 15.76 16.48 33.85
C LYS A 163 14.51 16.88 34.64
N LYS A 164 14.67 17.37 35.88
CA LYS A 164 13.55 17.86 36.70
C LYS A 164 12.95 19.16 36.15
N GLU A 165 13.65 19.88 35.29
CA GLU A 165 13.21 21.15 34.69
C GLU A 165 12.63 20.98 33.29
N TRP A 166 12.72 19.79 32.69
CA TRP A 166 12.14 19.50 31.38
C TRP A 166 10.66 19.81 31.34
N LYS A 167 10.24 20.57 30.33
CA LYS A 167 8.85 21.06 30.19
C LYS A 167 8.25 20.56 28.93
N TYR A 168 6.96 20.26 28.96
CA TYR A 168 6.18 20.09 27.73
C TYR A 168 5.27 21.29 27.51
N HIS A 169 5.05 21.62 26.23
CA HIS A 169 4.19 22.69 25.76
C HIS A 169 3.09 22.12 24.88
N VAL A 170 1.86 22.63 25.08
CA VAL A 170 0.68 22.24 24.26
C VAL A 170 0.38 23.34 23.24
N PRO A 171 -0.33 23.06 22.13
CA PRO A 171 -0.59 24.05 21.09
C PRO A 171 -1.23 25.35 21.57
N SER A 172 -2.06 25.30 22.62
CA SER A 172 -2.69 26.47 23.25
C SER A 172 -1.79 27.24 24.22
N GLY A 173 -0.57 26.77 24.50
CA GLY A 173 0.33 27.38 25.45
C GLY A 173 1.06 28.60 24.87
N ALA A 174 1.24 29.64 25.67
CA ALA A 174 1.86 30.92 25.26
C ALA A 174 3.28 30.78 24.67
N PHE A 175 4.02 29.76 25.06
CA PHE A 175 5.38 29.52 24.58
C PHE A 175 5.45 28.45 23.48
N TYR A 176 4.31 27.91 23.03
CA TYR A 176 4.31 26.80 22.08
C TYR A 176 4.98 27.15 20.74
N SER A 177 4.60 28.25 20.13
CA SER A 177 5.12 28.66 18.81
C SER A 177 6.64 28.88 18.83
N ARG A 178 7.19 29.44 19.91
CA ARG A 178 8.60 29.75 20.04
C ARG A 178 9.44 28.69 20.77
N THR A 179 8.88 27.51 21.05
CA THR A 179 9.63 26.38 21.61
C THR A 179 10.18 25.51 20.51
N ALA A 180 11.50 25.37 20.39
CA ALA A 180 12.16 24.37 19.58
C ALA A 180 12.19 23.04 20.36
N PRO A 181 11.51 21.97 19.92
CA PRO A 181 11.42 20.73 20.68
C PRO A 181 12.63 19.83 20.45
N GLU A 182 13.14 19.19 21.50
CA GLU A 182 14.03 18.04 21.41
C GLU A 182 13.25 16.72 21.33
N GLU A 183 11.97 16.74 21.71
CA GLU A 183 11.08 15.60 21.57
C GLU A 183 9.63 16.06 21.37
N CYS A 184 8.89 15.39 20.50
CA CYS A 184 7.47 15.66 20.30
C CYS A 184 6.64 14.45 20.74
N PHE A 185 5.53 14.67 21.45
CA PHE A 185 4.70 13.64 22.04
C PHE A 185 3.29 13.63 21.45
N LYS A 186 2.69 12.45 21.40
CA LYS A 186 1.29 12.29 21.00
C LYS A 186 0.32 12.97 21.97
N THR A 187 0.61 12.84 23.28
CA THR A 187 -0.25 13.34 24.35
C THR A 187 0.58 13.92 25.49
N THR A 188 -0.04 14.76 26.30
CA THR A 188 0.57 15.26 27.54
C THR A 188 0.88 14.13 28.54
N SER A 189 0.07 13.04 28.53
CA SER A 189 0.36 11.86 29.33
C SER A 189 1.65 11.17 28.90
N ASP A 190 1.93 11.10 27.59
CA ASP A 190 3.18 10.52 27.10
C ASP A 190 4.39 11.39 27.46
N ALA A 191 4.25 12.73 27.41
CA ALA A 191 5.28 13.66 27.86
C ALA A 191 5.57 13.50 29.36
N ARG A 192 4.51 13.40 30.21
CA ARG A 192 4.70 13.15 31.66
C ARG A 192 5.40 11.82 31.94
N LYS A 193 5.02 10.75 31.23
CA LYS A 193 5.70 9.44 31.35
C LYS A 193 7.18 9.48 30.95
N ALA A 194 7.56 10.39 30.07
CA ALA A 194 8.95 10.64 29.67
C ALA A 194 9.72 11.57 30.64
N GLY A 195 9.06 12.06 31.71
CA GLY A 195 9.66 12.87 32.75
C GLY A 195 9.54 14.39 32.51
N TYR A 196 8.68 14.83 31.58
CA TYR A 196 8.43 16.23 31.36
C TYR A 196 7.28 16.72 32.24
N ARG A 197 7.42 17.89 32.88
CA ARG A 197 6.32 18.59 33.55
C ARG A 197 5.63 19.59 32.64
N ALA A 198 4.43 20.01 32.97
CA ALA A 198 3.75 21.07 32.23
C ALA A 198 4.52 22.38 32.30
N SER A 199 4.59 23.11 31.19
CA SER A 199 4.97 24.54 31.23
C SER A 199 3.91 25.32 32.00
N LYS A 200 4.33 26.21 32.86
CA LYS A 200 3.40 27.00 33.69
C LYS A 200 2.62 28.06 32.90
N ARG A 201 3.04 28.38 31.70
CA ARG A 201 2.33 29.26 30.73
C ARG A 201 2.94 29.10 29.34
#